data_a5bf9d959972738ef2b27fd480d52a73
#
_entry.id   a5bf9d959972738ef2b27fd480d52a73
#
_cell.length_a   1.000
_cell.length_b   1.000
_cell.length_c   1.000
_cell.angle_alpha   90.00
_cell.angle_beta   90.00
_cell.angle_gamma   90.00
#
_symmetry.space_group_name_H-M   'P 1'
#
loop_
_entity.id
_entity.type
_entity.pdbx_description
1 polymer ?
#
loop_
_entity_poly.entity_id
_entity_poly.type
_entity_poly.pdbx_seq_one_letter_code
_entity_poly.pdbx_strand_id
1 'polypeptide(L)'
;MDIVKILKKLELEKTGHYENEFYIIDLEDSDEAARAYTKLDKNAVNIEYPCFTVNSNNNTNKVTNYFELESDGNTYLIFLISNYLDDTYYVKIGEKK
;
A
#
# COMPACT_ATOMS: atom_id res chain seq x y z
N MET A 1 15.48 -3.33 5.26
CA MET A 1 14.56 -3.65 4.16
C MET A 1 15.17 -3.22 2.84
N ASP A 2 15.27 -4.14 1.90
CA ASP A 2 15.79 -3.81 0.57
C ASP A 2 14.62 -3.34 -0.30
N ILE A 3 14.35 -2.04 -0.25
CA ILE A 3 13.18 -1.48 -0.90
C ILE A 3 13.25 -1.59 -2.44
N VAL A 4 14.44 -1.50 -3.01
CA VAL A 4 14.57 -1.59 -4.47
C VAL A 4 14.11 -2.96 -4.95
N LYS A 5 14.51 -4.01 -4.25
CA LYS A 5 14.11 -5.37 -4.59
C LYS A 5 12.61 -5.59 -4.42
N ILE A 6 12.04 -5.03 -3.35
CA ILE A 6 10.61 -5.13 -3.08
C ILE A 6 9.80 -4.42 -4.16
N LEU A 7 10.20 -3.21 -4.53
CA LEU A 7 9.51 -2.46 -5.58
C LEU A 7 9.55 -3.20 -6.90
N LYS A 8 10.64 -3.85 -7.22
CA LYS A 8 10.74 -4.67 -8.43
C LYS A 8 9.76 -5.82 -8.40
N LYS A 9 9.68 -6.53 -7.28
CA LYS A 9 8.75 -7.65 -7.13
C LYS A 9 7.30 -7.21 -7.24
N LEU A 10 6.99 -6.03 -6.78
CA LEU A 10 5.64 -5.49 -6.85
C LEU A 10 5.34 -4.79 -8.17
N GLU A 11 6.34 -4.65 -9.03
CA GLU A 11 6.23 -3.93 -10.30
C GLU A 11 5.85 -2.47 -10.10
N LEU A 12 6.27 -1.89 -8.98
CA LEU A 12 6.05 -0.47 -8.73
C LEU A 12 7.26 0.30 -9.20
N GLU A 13 7.03 1.25 -10.10
CA GLU A 13 8.11 2.02 -10.72
C GLU A 13 8.40 3.32 -10.00
N LYS A 14 7.43 3.82 -9.29
CA LYS A 14 7.56 5.10 -8.61
C LYS A 14 8.34 4.93 -7.31
N THR A 15 9.24 5.86 -7.04
CA THR A 15 10.00 5.87 -5.80
C THR A 15 9.32 6.76 -4.77
N GLY A 16 9.68 6.57 -3.52
CA GLY A 16 9.11 7.31 -2.42
C GLY A 16 10.17 7.69 -1.39
N HIS A 17 9.78 7.74 -0.14
CA HIS A 17 10.66 8.14 0.94
C HIS A 17 10.32 7.38 2.21
N TYR A 18 11.28 7.34 3.15
CA TYR A 18 11.05 6.71 4.44
C TYR A 18 10.41 7.69 5.42
N GLU A 19 9.41 7.21 6.13
CA GLU A 19 8.84 7.89 7.29
C GLU A 19 8.87 6.90 8.43
N ASN A 20 9.75 7.13 9.39
CA ASN A 20 10.01 6.18 10.47
C ASN A 20 10.47 4.85 9.87
N GLU A 21 9.76 3.78 10.12
CA GLU A 21 10.14 2.45 9.64
C GLU A 21 9.42 2.08 8.34
N PHE A 22 8.62 2.98 7.79
CA PHE A 22 7.83 2.69 6.61
C PHE A 22 8.35 3.45 5.39
N TYR A 23 8.17 2.83 4.23
CA TYR A 23 8.47 3.46 2.96
C TYR A 23 7.15 3.92 2.34
N ILE A 24 7.06 5.19 2.01
CA ILE A 24 5.83 5.81 1.51
C ILE A 24 6.01 6.21 0.06
N ILE A 25 5.07 5.81 -0.79
CA ILE A 25 5.04 6.18 -2.19
C ILE A 25 3.77 6.99 -2.42
N ASP A 26 3.91 8.28 -2.68
CA ASP A 26 2.77 9.14 -2.94
C ASP A 26 2.26 8.94 -4.36
N LEU A 27 0.95 8.83 -4.49
CA LEU A 27 0.29 8.65 -5.78
C LEU A 27 -0.47 9.92 -6.12
N GLU A 28 -0.59 10.22 -7.41
CA GLU A 28 -1.15 11.50 -7.84
C GLU A 28 -2.68 11.55 -7.80
N ASP A 29 -3.33 10.44 -8.16
CA ASP A 29 -4.77 10.45 -8.29
C ASP A 29 -5.34 9.04 -8.12
N SER A 30 -6.66 8.94 -8.21
CA SER A 30 -7.34 7.66 -8.05
C SER A 30 -7.02 6.67 -9.17
N ASP A 31 -6.68 7.15 -10.35
CA ASP A 31 -6.30 6.28 -11.45
C ASP A 31 -4.96 5.60 -11.16
N GLU A 32 -4.01 6.36 -10.64
CA GLU A 32 -2.72 5.78 -10.24
C GLU A 32 -2.91 4.79 -9.09
N ALA A 33 -3.79 5.11 -8.15
CA ALA A 33 -4.13 4.20 -7.06
C ALA A 33 -4.73 2.89 -7.58
N ALA A 34 -5.61 2.97 -8.57
CA ALA A 34 -6.20 1.78 -9.17
C ALA A 34 -5.15 0.92 -9.87
N ARG A 35 -4.21 1.54 -10.56
CA ARG A 35 -3.11 0.81 -11.19
C ARG A 35 -2.20 0.16 -10.14
N ALA A 36 -1.94 0.86 -9.05
CA ALA A 36 -1.16 0.30 -7.95
C ALA A 36 -1.87 -0.90 -7.34
N TYR A 37 -3.18 -0.80 -7.14
CA TYR A 37 -3.97 -1.91 -6.62
C TYR A 37 -3.80 -3.16 -7.50
N THR A 38 -3.92 -2.99 -8.80
CA THR A 38 -3.80 -4.10 -9.74
C THR A 38 -2.43 -4.79 -9.62
N LYS A 39 -1.37 -4.00 -9.51
CA LYS A 39 -0.03 -4.54 -9.37
C LYS A 39 0.18 -5.24 -8.03
N LEU A 40 -0.33 -4.66 -6.96
CA LEU A 40 -0.22 -5.26 -5.64
C LEU A 40 -1.03 -6.56 -5.56
N ASP A 41 -2.22 -6.56 -6.10
CA ASP A 41 -3.08 -7.76 -6.09
C ASP A 41 -2.46 -8.90 -6.90
N LYS A 42 -1.75 -8.57 -7.96
CA LYS A 42 -1.07 -9.54 -8.80
C LYS A 42 0.18 -10.12 -8.14
N ASN A 43 0.93 -9.31 -7.40
CA ASN A 43 2.27 -9.66 -6.95
C ASN A 43 2.37 -9.93 -5.45
N ALA A 44 1.33 -9.68 -4.68
CA ALA A 44 1.30 -9.90 -3.24
C ALA A 44 -0.02 -10.55 -2.86
N VAL A 45 -0.11 -11.01 -1.62
CA VAL A 45 -1.33 -11.65 -1.12
C VAL A 45 -2.25 -10.58 -0.57
N ASN A 46 -3.45 -10.49 -1.15
CA ASN A 46 -4.47 -9.56 -0.67
C ASN A 46 -5.10 -10.13 0.60
N ILE A 47 -4.97 -9.41 1.68
CA ILE A 47 -5.50 -9.82 2.98
C ILE A 47 -6.75 -9.00 3.27
N GLU A 48 -7.86 -9.68 3.43
CA GLU A 48 -9.10 -9.01 3.77
C GLU A 48 -9.29 -8.95 5.28
N TYR A 49 -9.40 -7.74 5.81
CA TYR A 49 -9.71 -7.52 7.20
C TYR A 49 -10.99 -6.72 7.33
N PRO A 50 -11.97 -7.25 8.02
CA PRO A 50 -13.23 -6.50 8.21
C PRO A 50 -13.05 -5.16 8.89
N CYS A 51 -12.01 -5.03 9.69
CA CYS A 51 -11.76 -3.80 10.46
C CYS A 51 -11.08 -2.71 9.66
N PHE A 52 -10.69 -2.98 8.43
CA PHE A 52 -9.97 -1.98 7.64
C PHE A 52 -10.86 -0.97 6.96
N THR A 53 -12.12 -1.21 6.95
CA THR A 53 -13.02 -0.19 6.46
C THR A 53 -13.07 0.88 7.52
N VAL A 54 -12.30 1.92 7.34
CA VAL A 54 -12.29 3.01 8.28
C VAL A 54 -13.52 3.84 8.00
N ASN A 55 -14.48 3.66 8.85
CA ASN A 55 -15.69 4.42 8.77
C ASN A 55 -15.71 5.37 9.95
N SER A 56 -15.26 6.58 9.73
CA SER A 56 -15.28 7.54 10.80
C SER A 56 -16.41 8.52 10.55
N ASN A 57 -17.40 8.45 11.38
CA ASN A 57 -18.45 9.48 11.43
C ASN A 57 -19.08 9.78 10.08
N ASN A 58 -19.63 8.79 9.45
CA ASN A 58 -20.29 9.00 8.18
C ASN A 58 -19.34 9.33 7.04
N ASN A 59 -18.07 9.32 7.32
CA ASN A 59 -17.08 9.62 6.30
C ASN A 59 -16.44 8.33 5.85
N THR A 60 -16.98 7.77 4.81
CA THR A 60 -16.53 6.48 4.26
C THR A 60 -15.59 6.67 3.10
N ASN A 61 -14.97 7.83 3.01
CA ASN A 61 -14.16 8.15 1.86
C ASN A 61 -12.72 7.67 1.96
N LYS A 62 -12.37 7.03 3.06
CA LYS A 62 -11.03 6.49 3.25
C LYS A 62 -11.09 4.98 3.19
N VAL A 63 -10.32 4.40 2.28
CA VAL A 63 -10.26 2.95 2.09
C VAL A 63 -8.81 2.51 2.23
N THR A 64 -8.59 1.42 2.98
CA THR A 64 -7.27 0.83 3.11
C THR A 64 -7.32 -0.60 2.61
N ASN A 65 -6.48 -0.91 1.63
CA ASN A 65 -6.29 -2.27 1.15
C ASN A 65 -4.96 -2.77 1.72
N TYR A 66 -4.97 -3.99 2.20
CA TYR A 66 -3.80 -4.56 2.86
C TYR A 66 -3.30 -5.78 2.11
N PHE A 67 -2.00 -5.84 1.89
CA PHE A 67 -1.34 -6.94 1.22
C PHE A 67 -0.12 -7.38 2.01
N GLU A 68 0.28 -8.63 1.81
CA GLU A 68 1.54 -9.14 2.36
C GLU A 68 2.38 -9.75 1.26
N LEU A 69 3.67 -9.49 1.33
CA LEU A 69 4.63 -10.05 0.40
C LEU A 69 5.73 -10.76 1.19
N GLU A 70 6.02 -12.00 0.82
CA GLU A 70 7.15 -12.71 1.39
C GLU A 70 8.32 -12.64 0.42
N SER A 71 9.48 -12.28 0.93
CA SER A 71 10.69 -12.17 0.13
C SER A 71 11.90 -12.45 1.00
N ASP A 72 12.69 -13.44 0.59
CA ASP A 72 13.95 -13.80 1.26
C ASP A 72 13.78 -14.09 2.76
N GLY A 73 12.69 -14.77 3.10
CA GLY A 73 12.43 -15.15 4.48
C GLY A 73 11.81 -14.08 5.34
N ASN A 74 11.54 -12.90 4.77
CA ASN A 74 10.89 -11.81 5.49
C ASN A 74 9.51 -11.57 4.93
N THR A 75 8.62 -11.07 5.80
CA THR A 75 7.27 -10.69 5.40
C THR A 75 7.16 -9.18 5.39
N TYR A 76 6.64 -8.64 4.32
CA TYR A 76 6.46 -7.20 4.17
C TYR A 76 4.98 -6.87 4.16
N LEU A 77 4.63 -5.80 4.86
CA LEU A 77 3.27 -5.33 4.99
C LEU A 77 3.07 -4.18 4.04
N ILE A 78 2.06 -4.26 3.20
CA ILE A 78 1.83 -3.27 2.16
C ILE A 78 0.41 -2.75 2.30
N PHE A 79 0.29 -1.44 2.45
CA PHE A 79 -1.01 -0.79 2.57
C PHE A 79 -1.20 0.16 1.40
N LEU A 80 -2.33 0.07 0.74
CA LEU A 80 -2.74 1.06 -0.24
C LEU A 80 -3.85 1.88 0.40
N ILE A 81 -3.56 3.13 0.68
CA ILE A 81 -4.48 4.03 1.33
C ILE A 81 -5.06 4.99 0.29
N SER A 82 -6.38 5.03 0.21
CA SER A 82 -7.11 5.91 -0.70
C SER A 82 -8.05 6.77 0.12
N ASN A 83 -7.80 8.06 0.15
CA ASN A 83 -8.66 9.01 0.83
C ASN A 83 -9.33 9.89 -0.21
N TYR A 84 -10.54 9.53 -0.59
CA TYR A 84 -11.28 10.22 -1.65
C TYR A 84 -11.79 11.59 -1.22
N LEU A 85 -11.84 11.82 0.08
CA LEU A 85 -12.26 13.13 0.58
C LEU A 85 -11.19 14.18 0.35
N ASP A 86 -9.93 13.82 0.64
CA ASP A 86 -8.79 14.72 0.50
C ASP A 86 -8.07 14.54 -0.83
N ASP A 87 -8.52 13.60 -1.64
CA ASP A 87 -7.84 13.24 -2.88
C ASP A 87 -6.38 12.87 -2.62
N THR A 88 -6.17 12.10 -1.56
CA THR A 88 -4.83 11.66 -1.15
C THR A 88 -4.71 10.15 -1.28
N TYR A 89 -3.67 9.71 -1.99
CA TYR A 89 -3.45 8.30 -2.26
C TYR A 89 -1.99 7.97 -2.06
N TYR A 90 -1.70 6.86 -1.38
CA TYR A 90 -0.31 6.46 -1.20
C TYR A 90 -0.20 4.97 -0.87
N VAL A 91 1.00 4.43 -1.12
CA VAL A 91 1.35 3.06 -0.73
C VAL A 91 2.31 3.17 0.44
N LYS A 92 2.10 2.31 1.43
CA LYS A 92 2.92 2.28 2.64
C LYS A 92 3.46 0.87 2.80
N ILE A 93 4.78 0.73 2.85
CA ILE A 93 5.44 -0.56 2.93
C ILE A 93 6.26 -0.64 4.20
N GLY A 94 6.02 -1.70 4.99
CA GLY A 94 6.78 -1.95 6.20
C GLY A 94 7.22 -3.39 6.28
N GLU A 95 8.07 -3.69 7.23
CA GLU A 95 8.54 -5.05 7.46
C GLU A 95 7.89 -5.59 8.71
N LYS A 96 7.36 -6.80 8.61
CA LYS A 96 6.74 -7.47 9.75
C LYS A 96 7.85 -8.00 10.66
N LYS A 97 7.75 -7.66 11.92
CA LYS A 97 8.75 -8.09 12.93
C LYS A 97 8.19 -9.12 13.89
#